data_76da078ca1ac7494451ef0cd1821cd64
#
_entry.id   76da078ca1ac7494451ef0cd1821cd64
#
_cell.length_a   1.000
_cell.length_b   1.000
_cell.length_c   1.000
_cell.angle_alpha   90.00
_cell.angle_beta   90.00
_cell.angle_gamma   90.00
#
_symmetry.space_group_name_H-M   'P 1'
#
loop_
_entity.id
_entity.type
_entity.pdbx_description
1 polymer ?
#
loop_
_entity_poly.entity_id
_entity_poly.type
_entity_poly.pdbx_seq_one_letter_code
_entity_poly.pdbx_strand_id
1 'polypeptide(L)'
;IEYGSADKVMAALIKYYDADDYPAENAAKIAAVRYEISLRSSGSYYTFASDINIETVTEVKENIDEISGVYIEEEPVRYYTEENFASHIIGYVGKISAEEYATLRQDGYSMNDTVGKDGIEKTMEEYLRGTDGYKYAIRDVTGATTDVIKNDEPKAGNDVILTIDKNLQMIVEDSIESVVGKIREQNGENAAISASAVFLEVGTSDVLAMASYPTYNLETFYEDYNTLSKDKGKPYVNRAISGLFAPGSTFKMVTGIAALETGTISPTTTYRCTGIYDYYKDMTFSCFNSRAHGTETVVEALQKSCNIFFFDAIRRMGISKFEEYGKMLGFGKKTGID
;
A
#
# COMPACT_ATOMS: atom_id res chain seq x y z
N ILE A 1 -8.28 -29.68 -32.13
CA ILE A 1 -9.11 -28.48 -31.89
C ILE A 1 -8.62 -27.46 -32.91
N GLU A 2 -9.35 -27.22 -33.99
CA GLU A 2 -9.09 -26.08 -34.87
C GLU A 2 -9.51 -24.82 -34.13
N TYR A 3 -8.55 -23.95 -33.90
CA TYR A 3 -8.81 -22.61 -33.34
C TYR A 3 -9.54 -21.78 -34.41
N GLY A 4 -10.85 -21.60 -34.25
CA GLY A 4 -11.65 -20.68 -35.07
C GLY A 4 -11.30 -19.21 -34.78
N SER A 5 -11.59 -18.30 -35.72
CA SER A 5 -11.58 -16.86 -35.38
C SER A 5 -12.62 -16.57 -34.32
N ALA A 6 -12.44 -15.48 -33.56
CA ALA A 6 -13.37 -15.06 -32.51
C ALA A 6 -14.83 -15.00 -33.01
N ASP A 7 -15.05 -14.49 -34.23
CA ASP A 7 -16.36 -14.41 -34.85
C ASP A 7 -17.00 -15.80 -35.09
N LYS A 8 -16.21 -16.79 -35.53
CA LYS A 8 -16.69 -18.17 -35.73
C LYS A 8 -17.06 -18.83 -34.41
N VAL A 9 -16.26 -18.60 -33.36
CA VAL A 9 -16.55 -19.12 -32.02
C VAL A 9 -17.83 -18.48 -31.47
N MET A 10 -17.98 -17.16 -31.60
CA MET A 10 -19.17 -16.45 -31.16
C MET A 10 -20.42 -16.91 -31.92
N ALA A 11 -20.36 -17.05 -33.23
CA ALA A 11 -21.47 -17.56 -34.03
C ALA A 11 -21.88 -18.98 -33.60
N ALA A 12 -20.90 -19.83 -33.28
CA ALA A 12 -21.19 -21.19 -32.78
C ALA A 12 -21.83 -21.16 -31.38
N LEU A 13 -21.38 -20.26 -30.48
CA LEU A 13 -21.97 -20.06 -29.15
C LEU A 13 -23.40 -19.54 -29.22
N ILE A 14 -23.67 -18.55 -30.10
CA ILE A 14 -25.03 -18.01 -30.35
C ILE A 14 -25.98 -19.13 -30.68
N LYS A 15 -25.60 -20.00 -31.66
CA LYS A 15 -26.40 -21.13 -32.07
C LYS A 15 -26.51 -22.20 -30.99
N TYR A 16 -25.43 -22.50 -30.26
CA TYR A 16 -25.42 -23.53 -29.21
C TYR A 16 -26.33 -23.19 -28.03
N TYR A 17 -26.43 -21.88 -27.75
CA TYR A 17 -27.26 -21.38 -26.64
C TYR A 17 -28.62 -20.83 -27.09
N ASP A 18 -29.08 -21.13 -28.30
CA ASP A 18 -30.37 -20.69 -28.84
C ASP A 18 -30.58 -19.19 -28.70
N ALA A 19 -29.57 -18.39 -29.07
CA ALA A 19 -29.59 -16.93 -28.98
C ALA A 19 -29.80 -16.26 -30.33
N ASP A 20 -29.99 -17.02 -31.41
CA ASP A 20 -30.16 -16.55 -32.80
C ASP A 20 -31.53 -15.88 -33.06
N ASP A 21 -32.52 -16.12 -32.21
CA ASP A 21 -33.81 -15.44 -32.26
C ASP A 21 -33.81 -14.00 -31.70
N TYR A 22 -32.71 -13.60 -31.06
CA TYR A 22 -32.58 -12.25 -30.48
C TYR A 22 -31.92 -11.28 -31.49
N PRO A 23 -32.15 -9.94 -31.35
CA PRO A 23 -31.43 -8.96 -32.15
C PRO A 23 -29.91 -9.16 -32.08
N ALA A 24 -29.22 -8.99 -33.22
CA ALA A 24 -27.80 -9.32 -33.35
C ALA A 24 -26.89 -8.67 -32.26
N GLU A 25 -27.23 -7.45 -31.79
CA GLU A 25 -26.53 -6.76 -30.71
C GLU A 25 -26.68 -7.45 -29.34
N ASN A 26 -27.78 -8.19 -29.13
CA ASN A 26 -28.08 -8.89 -27.88
C ASN A 26 -27.70 -10.37 -27.95
N ALA A 27 -27.74 -10.99 -29.11
CA ALA A 27 -27.46 -12.42 -29.31
C ALA A 27 -26.09 -12.81 -28.76
N ALA A 28 -25.06 -12.01 -29.05
CA ALA A 28 -23.70 -12.25 -28.56
C ALA A 28 -23.60 -12.12 -27.03
N LYS A 29 -24.26 -11.11 -26.44
CA LYS A 29 -24.29 -10.91 -24.99
C LYS A 29 -25.00 -12.05 -24.27
N ILE A 30 -26.17 -12.47 -24.81
CA ILE A 30 -26.95 -13.58 -24.27
C ILE A 30 -26.15 -14.88 -24.32
N ALA A 31 -25.51 -15.17 -25.44
CA ALA A 31 -24.69 -16.36 -25.60
C ALA A 31 -23.48 -16.37 -24.65
N ALA A 32 -22.82 -15.21 -24.47
CA ALA A 32 -21.72 -15.07 -23.54
C ALA A 32 -22.16 -15.31 -22.08
N VAL A 33 -23.27 -14.70 -21.66
CA VAL A 33 -23.82 -14.90 -20.30
C VAL A 33 -24.21 -16.36 -20.07
N ARG A 34 -24.89 -17.00 -21.00
CA ARG A 34 -25.26 -18.42 -20.91
C ARG A 34 -24.03 -19.34 -20.85
N TYR A 35 -22.98 -19.01 -21.61
CA TYR A 35 -21.69 -19.71 -21.55
C TYR A 35 -21.06 -19.58 -20.15
N GLU A 36 -20.93 -18.36 -19.62
CA GLU A 36 -20.37 -18.12 -18.27
C GLU A 36 -21.16 -18.84 -17.18
N ILE A 37 -22.49 -18.83 -17.24
CA ILE A 37 -23.34 -19.58 -16.32
C ILE A 37 -23.07 -21.08 -16.43
N SER A 38 -22.88 -21.61 -17.64
CA SER A 38 -22.64 -23.05 -17.88
C SER A 38 -21.33 -23.54 -17.29
N LEU A 39 -20.35 -22.69 -17.09
CA LEU A 39 -19.06 -23.01 -16.45
C LEU A 39 -19.16 -23.14 -14.93
N ARG A 40 -20.27 -22.73 -14.33
CA ARG A 40 -20.46 -22.70 -12.89
C ARG A 40 -21.18 -23.94 -12.39
N SER A 41 -20.95 -24.25 -11.10
CA SER A 41 -21.66 -25.34 -10.45
C SER A 41 -23.15 -25.03 -10.34
N SER A 42 -24.02 -26.06 -10.45
CA SER A 42 -25.45 -25.92 -10.21
C SER A 42 -25.70 -25.30 -8.81
N GLY A 43 -26.44 -24.20 -8.76
CA GLY A 43 -26.76 -23.48 -7.55
C GLY A 43 -25.82 -22.31 -7.19
N SER A 44 -24.76 -22.05 -8.00
CA SER A 44 -23.98 -20.82 -7.84
C SER A 44 -24.69 -19.64 -8.51
N TYR A 45 -24.52 -18.47 -7.90
CA TYR A 45 -24.97 -17.21 -8.49
C TYR A 45 -23.98 -16.73 -9.58
N TYR A 46 -24.53 -16.03 -10.54
CA TYR A 46 -23.78 -15.29 -11.55
C TYR A 46 -24.11 -13.81 -11.42
N THR A 47 -23.13 -12.99 -11.11
CA THR A 47 -23.29 -11.53 -11.10
C THR A 47 -23.44 -11.06 -12.53
N PHE A 48 -24.66 -10.69 -12.91
CA PHE A 48 -25.01 -10.24 -14.25
C PHE A 48 -24.63 -8.78 -14.49
N ALA A 49 -24.81 -7.94 -13.48
CA ALA A 49 -24.44 -6.53 -13.48
C ALA A 49 -24.11 -6.08 -12.06
N SER A 50 -23.21 -5.12 -11.92
CA SER A 50 -22.87 -4.43 -10.68
C SER A 50 -23.08 -2.92 -10.86
N ASP A 51 -23.11 -2.18 -9.77
CA ASP A 51 -23.28 -0.71 -9.73
C ASP A 51 -24.51 -0.22 -10.48
N ILE A 52 -25.60 -1.01 -10.42
CA ILE A 52 -26.87 -0.65 -11.05
C ILE A 52 -27.54 0.50 -10.31
N ASN A 53 -28.09 1.45 -11.06
CA ASN A 53 -28.79 2.59 -10.48
C ASN A 53 -30.12 2.19 -9.81
N ILE A 54 -30.62 3.07 -8.94
CA ILE A 54 -31.84 2.80 -8.17
C ILE A 54 -33.09 2.62 -9.05
N GLU A 55 -33.13 3.26 -10.20
CA GLU A 55 -34.22 3.12 -11.17
C GLU A 55 -34.29 1.69 -11.71
N THR A 56 -33.13 1.13 -12.13
CA THR A 56 -33.03 -0.27 -12.59
C THR A 56 -33.32 -1.25 -11.46
N VAL A 57 -32.84 -0.98 -10.23
CA VAL A 57 -33.18 -1.78 -9.04
C VAL A 57 -34.70 -1.84 -8.84
N THR A 58 -35.36 -0.69 -8.94
CA THR A 58 -36.81 -0.57 -8.77
C THR A 58 -37.55 -1.34 -9.88
N GLU A 59 -37.15 -1.15 -11.13
CA GLU A 59 -37.76 -1.85 -12.28
C GLU A 59 -37.63 -3.38 -12.15
N VAL A 60 -36.45 -3.89 -11.76
CA VAL A 60 -36.25 -5.32 -11.53
C VAL A 60 -37.10 -5.82 -10.37
N LYS A 61 -37.17 -5.07 -9.25
CA LYS A 61 -37.98 -5.46 -8.08
C LYS A 61 -39.47 -5.46 -8.38
N GLU A 62 -39.98 -4.52 -9.17
CA GLU A 62 -41.38 -4.46 -9.56
C GLU A 62 -41.78 -5.59 -10.52
N ASN A 63 -40.84 -6.09 -11.34
CA ASN A 63 -41.08 -7.16 -12.29
C ASN A 63 -40.49 -8.51 -11.85
N ILE A 64 -40.15 -8.67 -10.59
CA ILE A 64 -39.46 -9.86 -10.06
C ILE A 64 -40.21 -11.17 -10.31
N ASP A 65 -41.54 -11.13 -10.31
CA ASP A 65 -42.39 -12.27 -10.59
C ASP A 65 -42.36 -12.72 -12.07
N GLU A 66 -42.03 -11.81 -12.97
CA GLU A 66 -41.86 -12.09 -14.41
C GLU A 66 -40.42 -12.50 -14.76
N ILE A 67 -39.44 -12.07 -13.95
CA ILE A 67 -38.00 -12.32 -14.15
C ILE A 67 -37.53 -13.42 -13.19
N SER A 68 -37.94 -14.62 -13.44
CA SER A 68 -37.61 -15.78 -12.59
C SER A 68 -36.09 -16.01 -12.52
N GLY A 69 -35.56 -16.18 -11.30
CA GLY A 69 -34.16 -16.52 -11.04
C GLY A 69 -33.18 -15.33 -11.00
N VAL A 70 -33.71 -14.10 -11.06
CA VAL A 70 -32.91 -12.88 -10.85
C VAL A 70 -33.06 -12.42 -9.41
N TYR A 71 -31.98 -11.99 -8.80
CA TYR A 71 -31.92 -11.48 -7.43
C TYR A 71 -31.12 -10.17 -7.42
N ILE A 72 -31.53 -9.24 -6.58
CA ILE A 72 -30.77 -8.04 -6.27
C ILE A 72 -30.14 -8.23 -4.89
N GLU A 73 -28.84 -8.06 -4.82
CA GLU A 73 -28.04 -8.14 -3.62
C GLU A 73 -27.30 -6.84 -3.39
N GLU A 74 -27.22 -6.39 -2.15
CA GLU A 74 -26.45 -5.23 -1.74
C GLU A 74 -25.12 -5.74 -1.19
N GLU A 75 -24.01 -5.39 -1.86
CA GLU A 75 -22.66 -5.70 -1.41
C GLU A 75 -21.97 -4.44 -0.91
N PRO A 76 -21.35 -4.46 0.28
CA PRO A 76 -20.55 -3.34 0.74
C PRO A 76 -19.29 -3.22 -0.13
N VAL A 77 -19.05 -2.02 -0.66
CA VAL A 77 -17.84 -1.72 -1.43
C VAL A 77 -17.00 -0.70 -0.67
N ARG A 78 -15.67 -0.80 -0.80
CA ARG A 78 -14.77 0.19 -0.23
C ARG A 78 -14.84 1.46 -1.07
N TYR A 79 -15.06 2.59 -0.42
CA TYR A 79 -15.06 3.91 -1.02
C TYR A 79 -13.96 4.78 -0.39
N TYR A 80 -13.14 5.40 -1.22
CA TYR A 80 -12.08 6.30 -0.79
C TYR A 80 -12.52 7.74 -1.03
N THR A 81 -12.63 8.54 0.03
CA THR A 81 -13.12 9.93 -0.07
C THR A 81 -12.16 10.86 -0.80
N GLU A 82 -10.90 10.49 -0.88
CA GLU A 82 -9.82 11.25 -1.51
C GLU A 82 -8.96 10.29 -2.34
N GLU A 83 -8.94 10.42 -3.64
CA GLU A 83 -8.37 9.46 -4.58
C GLU A 83 -6.89 9.10 -4.34
N ASN A 84 -6.07 10.08 -4.01
CA ASN A 84 -4.61 9.90 -3.84
C ASN A 84 -4.13 10.14 -2.40
N PHE A 85 -5.05 10.42 -1.46
CA PHE A 85 -4.71 10.75 -0.09
C PHE A 85 -4.22 9.54 0.69
N ALA A 86 -3.04 9.66 1.29
CA ALA A 86 -2.47 8.67 2.21
C ALA A 86 -2.47 7.24 1.66
N SER A 87 -2.36 7.05 0.33
CA SER A 87 -2.55 5.76 -0.35
C SER A 87 -1.70 4.65 0.25
N HIS A 88 -0.44 4.96 0.61
CA HIS A 88 0.48 3.99 1.21
C HIS A 88 0.18 3.67 2.69
N ILE A 89 -0.60 4.54 3.36
CA ILE A 89 -1.02 4.32 4.76
C ILE A 89 -2.31 3.51 4.77
N ILE A 90 -3.31 3.98 4.02
CA ILE A 90 -4.63 3.34 3.94
C ILE A 90 -4.48 1.94 3.34
N GLY A 91 -3.77 1.85 2.22
CA GLY A 91 -3.69 0.61 1.45
C GLY A 91 -4.94 0.39 0.61
N TYR A 92 -5.09 -0.80 0.07
CA TYR A 92 -6.20 -1.17 -0.80
C TYR A 92 -6.72 -2.57 -0.47
N VAL A 93 -7.95 -2.83 -0.88
CA VAL A 93 -8.61 -4.13 -0.74
C VAL A 93 -8.64 -4.85 -2.08
N GLY A 94 -8.71 -6.17 -2.05
CA GLY A 94 -8.80 -6.97 -3.26
C GLY A 94 -9.29 -8.39 -3.01
N LYS A 95 -9.61 -9.13 -4.06
CA LYS A 95 -10.06 -10.52 -3.93
C LYS A 95 -9.00 -11.38 -3.27
N ILE A 96 -9.46 -12.26 -2.38
CA ILE A 96 -8.60 -13.20 -1.69
C ILE A 96 -7.87 -14.11 -2.69
N SER A 97 -6.57 -14.28 -2.53
CA SER A 97 -5.79 -15.23 -3.33
C SER A 97 -5.91 -16.65 -2.79
N ALA A 98 -5.49 -17.64 -3.57
CA ALA A 98 -5.51 -19.05 -3.13
C ALA A 98 -4.59 -19.27 -1.91
N GLU A 99 -3.47 -18.56 -1.84
CA GLU A 99 -2.52 -18.62 -0.74
C GLU A 99 -3.09 -17.99 0.53
N GLU A 100 -3.71 -16.83 0.42
CA GLU A 100 -4.39 -16.16 1.54
C GLU A 100 -5.56 -17.00 2.04
N TYR A 101 -6.37 -17.54 1.13
CA TYR A 101 -7.50 -18.40 1.48
C TYR A 101 -7.05 -19.65 2.23
N ALA A 102 -5.93 -20.28 1.84
CA ALA A 102 -5.41 -21.45 2.54
C ALA A 102 -5.15 -21.18 4.03
N THR A 103 -4.82 -19.94 4.37
CA THR A 103 -4.59 -19.49 5.75
C THR A 103 -5.88 -19.02 6.42
N LEU A 104 -6.65 -18.15 5.75
CA LEU A 104 -7.78 -17.42 6.32
C LEU A 104 -9.10 -18.22 6.35
N ARG A 105 -9.20 -19.34 5.63
CA ARG A 105 -10.43 -20.17 5.61
C ARG A 105 -10.87 -20.66 6.98
N GLN A 106 -9.95 -20.82 7.92
CA GLN A 106 -10.27 -21.26 9.29
C GLN A 106 -10.90 -20.11 10.11
N ASP A 107 -10.69 -18.87 9.69
CA ASP A 107 -11.23 -17.66 10.30
C ASP A 107 -12.54 -17.23 9.61
N GLY A 108 -13.13 -18.13 8.80
CA GLY A 108 -14.44 -17.95 8.20
C GLY A 108 -14.44 -17.19 6.86
N TYR A 109 -13.28 -17.06 6.20
CA TYR A 109 -13.21 -16.45 4.87
C TYR A 109 -13.65 -17.41 3.76
N SER A 110 -14.28 -16.86 2.74
CA SER A 110 -14.69 -17.54 1.51
C SER A 110 -13.76 -17.18 0.35
N MET A 111 -13.73 -18.01 -0.69
CA MET A 111 -12.86 -17.77 -1.87
C MET A 111 -13.22 -16.52 -2.68
N ASN A 112 -14.41 -15.96 -2.46
CA ASN A 112 -14.87 -14.76 -3.16
C ASN A 112 -14.73 -13.49 -2.32
N ASP A 113 -14.26 -13.61 -1.07
CA ASP A 113 -14.14 -12.48 -0.17
C ASP A 113 -13.14 -11.44 -0.69
N THR A 114 -13.34 -10.22 -0.27
CA THR A 114 -12.40 -9.12 -0.46
C THR A 114 -11.66 -8.91 0.85
N VAL A 115 -10.34 -8.80 0.79
CA VAL A 115 -9.46 -8.64 1.96
C VAL A 115 -8.49 -7.49 1.75
N GLY A 116 -7.99 -6.92 2.82
CA GLY A 116 -6.93 -5.91 2.77
C GLY A 116 -5.64 -6.48 2.19
N LYS A 117 -5.04 -5.77 1.25
CA LYS A 117 -3.83 -6.19 0.54
C LYS A 117 -2.58 -5.47 1.01
N ASP A 118 -2.73 -4.25 1.47
CA ASP A 118 -1.62 -3.40 1.93
C ASP A 118 -2.11 -2.39 2.97
N GLY A 119 -1.18 -1.73 3.67
CA GLY A 119 -1.44 -0.68 4.64
C GLY A 119 -2.39 -1.09 5.76
N ILE A 120 -3.16 -0.13 6.25
CA ILE A 120 -4.14 -0.31 7.34
C ILE A 120 -5.24 -1.31 6.94
N GLU A 121 -5.67 -1.32 5.69
CA GLU A 121 -6.66 -2.30 5.22
C GLU A 121 -6.19 -3.73 5.50
N LYS A 122 -4.90 -4.01 5.33
CA LYS A 122 -4.33 -5.34 5.60
C LYS A 122 -4.03 -5.57 7.07
N THR A 123 -3.38 -4.62 7.73
CA THR A 123 -2.89 -4.82 9.10
C THR A 123 -4.02 -4.79 10.12
N MET A 124 -5.11 -4.10 9.79
CA MET A 124 -6.31 -4.00 10.63
C MET A 124 -7.50 -4.79 10.07
N GLU A 125 -7.27 -5.72 9.13
CA GLU A 125 -8.30 -6.54 8.49
C GLU A 125 -9.23 -7.20 9.52
N GLU A 126 -8.68 -7.78 10.58
CA GLU A 126 -9.44 -8.44 11.65
C GLU A 126 -10.45 -7.50 12.34
N TYR A 127 -10.09 -6.21 12.45
CA TYR A 127 -10.95 -5.19 13.08
C TYR A 127 -11.92 -4.55 12.09
N LEU A 128 -11.47 -4.36 10.86
CA LEU A 128 -12.25 -3.71 9.80
C LEU A 128 -13.29 -4.64 9.19
N ARG A 129 -13.00 -5.94 9.15
CA ARG A 129 -13.92 -6.94 8.65
C ARG A 129 -15.12 -7.09 9.58
N GLY A 130 -16.32 -7.09 8.99
CA GLY A 130 -17.55 -7.45 9.70
C GLY A 130 -17.70 -8.96 9.86
N THR A 131 -18.88 -9.36 10.23
CA THR A 131 -19.28 -10.77 10.25
C THR A 131 -20.39 -10.96 9.23
N ASP A 132 -20.19 -11.93 8.34
CA ASP A 132 -21.17 -12.26 7.30
C ASP A 132 -22.50 -12.72 7.90
N GLY A 133 -23.58 -12.29 7.29
CA GLY A 133 -24.91 -12.85 7.55
C GLY A 133 -25.14 -14.11 6.72
N TYR A 134 -26.03 -14.98 7.19
CA TYR A 134 -26.38 -16.20 6.49
C TYR A 134 -27.88 -16.36 6.39
N LYS A 135 -28.35 -16.62 5.18
CA LYS A 135 -29.75 -16.88 4.88
C LYS A 135 -29.92 -18.30 4.37
N TYR A 136 -30.62 -19.12 5.10
CA TYR A 136 -30.93 -20.49 4.72
C TYR A 136 -32.35 -20.53 4.12
N ALA A 137 -32.45 -20.80 2.84
CA ALA A 137 -33.68 -20.83 2.09
C ALA A 137 -33.99 -22.23 1.55
N ILE A 138 -35.24 -22.66 1.64
CA ILE A 138 -35.72 -23.83 0.92
C ILE A 138 -36.05 -23.39 -0.51
N ARG A 139 -35.59 -24.16 -1.49
CA ARG A 139 -35.90 -23.95 -2.90
C ARG A 139 -36.67 -25.14 -3.44
N ASP A 140 -37.60 -24.89 -4.32
CA ASP A 140 -38.28 -25.91 -5.09
C ASP A 140 -37.41 -26.46 -6.24
N VAL A 141 -37.95 -27.39 -7.00
CA VAL A 141 -37.25 -28.01 -8.14
C VAL A 141 -36.97 -27.04 -9.30
N THR A 142 -37.61 -25.89 -9.31
CA THR A 142 -37.40 -24.81 -10.29
C THR A 142 -36.35 -23.81 -9.84
N GLY A 143 -35.87 -23.92 -8.59
CA GLY A 143 -34.93 -22.99 -7.97
C GLY A 143 -35.58 -21.80 -7.26
N ALA A 144 -36.90 -21.70 -7.28
CA ALA A 144 -37.60 -20.63 -6.56
C ALA A 144 -37.55 -20.84 -5.05
N THR A 145 -37.26 -19.75 -4.28
CA THR A 145 -37.27 -19.80 -2.81
C THR A 145 -38.67 -19.90 -2.32
N THR A 146 -38.99 -21.01 -1.61
CA THR A 146 -40.33 -21.30 -1.05
C THR A 146 -40.43 -20.91 0.42
N ASP A 147 -39.32 -20.94 1.15
CA ASP A 147 -39.30 -20.56 2.58
C ASP A 147 -37.89 -20.15 3.00
N VAL A 148 -37.78 -19.36 4.09
CA VAL A 148 -36.50 -18.97 4.72
C VAL A 148 -36.47 -19.55 6.12
N ILE A 149 -35.63 -20.56 6.36
CA ILE A 149 -35.53 -21.26 7.63
C ILE A 149 -34.80 -20.44 8.69
N LYS A 150 -33.74 -19.75 8.29
CA LYS A 150 -32.86 -19.00 9.19
C LYS A 150 -32.31 -17.78 8.47
N ASN A 151 -32.26 -16.68 9.18
CA ASN A 151 -31.66 -15.43 8.73
C ASN A 151 -30.78 -14.89 9.86
N ASP A 152 -29.47 -14.97 9.69
CA ASP A 152 -28.50 -14.36 10.59
C ASP A 152 -28.05 -13.03 9.96
N GLU A 153 -28.36 -11.92 10.61
CA GLU A 153 -28.02 -10.58 10.10
C GLU A 153 -26.50 -10.34 10.08
N PRO A 154 -25.97 -9.72 9.03
CA PRO A 154 -24.56 -9.33 8.98
C PRO A 154 -24.27 -8.25 10.03
N LYS A 155 -23.04 -8.24 10.52
CA LYS A 155 -22.56 -7.21 11.46
C LYS A 155 -21.40 -6.45 10.81
N ALA A 156 -21.50 -5.12 10.84
CA ALA A 156 -20.40 -4.26 10.39
C ALA A 156 -19.13 -4.47 11.23
N GLY A 157 -17.98 -4.26 10.62
CA GLY A 157 -16.70 -4.20 11.33
C GLY A 157 -16.57 -2.94 12.18
N ASN A 158 -15.41 -2.77 12.78
CA ASN A 158 -15.12 -1.63 13.65
C ASN A 158 -14.47 -0.49 12.85
N ASP A 159 -14.51 0.70 13.44
CA ASP A 159 -13.76 1.84 12.93
C ASP A 159 -12.31 1.81 13.43
N VAL A 160 -11.37 2.24 12.58
CA VAL A 160 -9.96 2.44 12.95
C VAL A 160 -9.65 3.92 12.84
N ILE A 161 -9.23 4.51 13.96
CA ILE A 161 -8.84 5.92 14.05
C ILE A 161 -7.32 6.00 14.07
N LEU A 162 -6.75 6.73 13.11
CA LEU A 162 -5.31 6.93 13.00
C LEU A 162 -4.87 8.21 13.70
N THR A 163 -3.58 8.28 14.06
CA THR A 163 -2.94 9.50 14.57
C THR A 163 -2.62 10.52 13.48
N ILE A 164 -2.85 10.17 12.23
CA ILE A 164 -2.58 11.02 11.06
C ILE A 164 -3.44 12.29 11.11
N ASP A 165 -2.80 13.44 11.06
CA ASP A 165 -3.48 14.71 10.82
C ASP A 165 -3.72 14.86 9.30
N LYS A 166 -4.99 14.89 8.90
CA LYS A 166 -5.36 14.97 7.49
C LYS A 166 -4.73 16.17 6.78
N ASN A 167 -4.76 17.34 7.39
CA ASN A 167 -4.26 18.56 6.75
C ASN A 167 -2.75 18.51 6.61
N LEU A 168 -2.05 18.06 7.65
CA LEU A 168 -0.59 17.91 7.60
C LEU A 168 -0.20 16.88 6.54
N GLN A 169 -0.88 15.74 6.46
CA GLN A 169 -0.63 14.71 5.46
C GLN A 169 -0.74 15.26 4.04
N MET A 170 -1.83 15.97 3.71
CA MET A 170 -2.03 16.63 2.41
C MET A 170 -0.89 17.61 2.09
N ILE A 171 -0.53 18.48 3.04
CA ILE A 171 0.57 19.44 2.85
C ILE A 171 1.90 18.72 2.58
N VAL A 172 2.15 17.60 3.27
CA VAL A 172 3.40 16.83 3.10
C VAL A 172 3.42 16.16 1.74
N GLU A 173 2.33 15.56 1.29
CA GLU A 173 2.22 14.92 -0.03
C GLU A 173 2.44 15.95 -1.16
N ASP A 174 1.71 17.07 -1.14
CA ASP A 174 1.85 18.16 -2.11
C ASP A 174 3.28 18.75 -2.11
N SER A 175 3.87 18.90 -0.92
CA SER A 175 5.23 19.45 -0.79
C SER A 175 6.28 18.52 -1.41
N ILE A 176 6.18 17.22 -1.17
CA ILE A 176 7.10 16.23 -1.76
C ILE A 176 6.98 16.25 -3.28
N GLU A 177 5.76 16.21 -3.80
CA GLU A 177 5.53 16.24 -5.25
C GLU A 177 6.10 17.51 -5.88
N SER A 178 5.79 18.67 -5.31
CA SER A 178 6.31 19.96 -5.76
C SER A 178 7.85 20.02 -5.76
N VAL A 179 8.49 19.54 -4.67
CA VAL A 179 9.95 19.57 -4.56
C VAL A 179 10.60 18.62 -5.56
N VAL A 180 10.07 17.40 -5.70
CA VAL A 180 10.57 16.43 -6.68
C VAL A 180 10.41 16.98 -8.10
N GLY A 181 9.27 17.61 -8.42
CA GLY A 181 9.03 18.27 -9.69
C GLY A 181 10.07 19.34 -9.99
N LYS A 182 10.34 20.24 -9.05
CA LYS A 182 11.37 21.30 -9.19
C LYS A 182 12.78 20.73 -9.40
N ILE A 183 13.12 19.65 -8.69
CA ILE A 183 14.43 19.00 -8.86
C ILE A 183 14.56 18.41 -10.26
N ARG A 184 13.51 17.80 -10.79
CA ARG A 184 13.49 17.25 -12.16
C ARG A 184 13.61 18.34 -13.21
N GLU A 185 12.88 19.43 -13.06
CA GLU A 185 12.95 20.60 -13.95
C GLU A 185 14.39 21.17 -14.03
N GLN A 186 15.07 21.24 -12.88
CA GLN A 186 16.41 21.85 -12.81
C GLN A 186 17.53 20.90 -13.21
N ASN A 187 17.39 19.60 -12.97
CA ASN A 187 18.49 18.64 -13.06
C ASN A 187 18.20 17.45 -14.00
N GLY A 188 17.02 17.45 -14.64
CA GLY A 188 16.56 16.40 -15.54
C GLY A 188 15.70 15.34 -14.86
N GLU A 189 14.89 14.65 -15.64
CA GLU A 189 13.86 13.69 -15.24
C GLU A 189 14.34 12.59 -14.29
N ASN A 190 15.58 12.19 -14.34
CA ASN A 190 16.14 11.13 -13.50
C ASN A 190 16.85 11.65 -12.24
N ALA A 191 16.84 12.95 -11.98
CA ALA A 191 17.55 13.54 -10.83
C ALA A 191 16.88 13.18 -9.49
N ALA A 192 15.57 13.05 -9.48
CA ALA A 192 14.80 12.56 -8.33
C ALA A 192 13.58 11.79 -8.83
N ILE A 193 13.55 10.49 -8.61
CA ILE A 193 12.44 9.63 -9.05
C ILE A 193 11.51 9.25 -7.91
N SER A 194 11.94 9.44 -6.67
CA SER A 194 11.16 9.10 -5.49
C SER A 194 11.62 9.87 -4.25
N ALA A 195 10.71 10.04 -3.30
CA ALA A 195 10.98 10.65 -2.01
C ALA A 195 10.04 10.09 -0.95
N SER A 196 10.36 10.35 0.34
CA SER A 196 9.46 10.07 1.45
C SER A 196 9.69 11.05 2.59
N ALA A 197 8.68 11.26 3.41
CA ALA A 197 8.76 12.04 4.63
C ALA A 197 7.90 11.42 5.73
N VAL A 198 8.34 11.58 6.99
CA VAL A 198 7.61 11.15 8.18
C VAL A 198 7.64 12.28 9.20
N PHE A 199 6.49 12.60 9.77
CA PHE A 199 6.32 13.58 10.84
C PHE A 199 5.83 12.87 12.09
N LEU A 200 6.58 13.04 13.17
CA LEU A 200 6.27 12.45 14.47
C LEU A 200 5.98 13.56 15.49
N GLU A 201 5.02 13.33 16.35
CA GLU A 201 4.79 14.20 17.50
C GLU A 201 5.89 14.00 18.53
N VAL A 202 6.45 15.12 19.02
CA VAL A 202 7.48 15.08 20.05
C VAL A 202 6.83 14.75 21.40
N GLY A 203 7.28 13.67 22.03
CA GLY A 203 6.81 13.23 23.34
C GLY A 203 5.91 12.01 23.31
N THR A 204 4.98 11.89 22.35
CA THR A 204 4.13 10.71 22.17
C THR A 204 4.72 9.73 21.17
N SER A 205 5.46 10.25 20.17
CA SER A 205 5.94 9.52 18.99
C SER A 205 4.82 9.10 18.02
N ASP A 206 3.65 9.71 18.13
CA ASP A 206 2.55 9.49 17.20
C ASP A 206 2.95 9.93 15.78
N VAL A 207 2.59 9.13 14.80
CA VAL A 207 2.82 9.47 13.39
C VAL A 207 1.73 10.44 12.95
N LEU A 208 2.09 11.71 12.74
CA LEU A 208 1.16 12.75 12.32
C LEU A 208 1.03 12.84 10.79
N ALA A 209 2.08 12.50 10.06
CA ALA A 209 2.06 12.35 8.61
C ALA A 209 3.15 11.39 8.14
N MET A 210 2.85 10.60 7.12
CA MET A 210 3.79 9.69 6.47
C MET A 210 3.48 9.62 4.98
N ALA A 211 4.37 10.15 4.16
CA ALA A 211 4.16 10.24 2.72
C ALA A 211 5.28 9.58 1.93
N SER A 212 4.92 8.97 0.83
CA SER A 212 5.83 8.39 -0.15
C SER A 212 5.47 8.88 -1.55
N TYR A 213 6.47 9.25 -2.35
CA TYR A 213 6.31 9.70 -3.72
C TYR A 213 7.14 8.80 -4.68
N PRO A 214 6.64 8.49 -5.86
CA PRO A 214 5.28 8.77 -6.35
C PRO A 214 4.20 7.99 -5.60
N THR A 215 2.97 8.47 -5.69
CA THR A 215 1.79 7.84 -5.12
C THR A 215 0.91 7.22 -6.20
N TYR A 216 -0.21 6.65 -5.83
CA TYR A 216 -1.18 6.03 -6.72
C TYR A 216 -2.61 6.30 -6.26
N ASN A 217 -3.56 6.23 -7.19
CA ASN A 217 -4.97 6.36 -6.89
C ASN A 217 -5.51 5.04 -6.31
N LEU A 218 -6.18 5.11 -5.16
CA LEU A 218 -6.74 3.95 -4.47
C LEU A 218 -7.94 3.35 -5.20
N GLU A 219 -8.77 4.19 -5.85
CA GLU A 219 -9.96 3.71 -6.55
C GLU A 219 -9.61 3.00 -7.86
N THR A 220 -8.62 3.53 -8.61
CA THR A 220 -8.22 2.98 -9.92
C THR A 220 -7.01 2.05 -9.85
N PHE A 221 -6.55 1.68 -8.64
CA PHE A 221 -5.32 0.90 -8.45
C PHE A 221 -5.23 -0.34 -9.34
N TYR A 222 -6.30 -1.14 -9.44
CA TYR A 222 -6.30 -2.36 -10.25
C TYR A 222 -6.32 -2.07 -11.76
N GLU A 223 -6.98 -1.02 -12.18
CA GLU A 223 -7.01 -0.59 -13.59
C GLU A 223 -5.63 -0.10 -14.01
N ASP A 224 -4.97 0.65 -13.14
CA ASP A 224 -3.67 1.26 -13.37
C ASP A 224 -2.49 0.31 -13.09
N TYR A 225 -2.72 -0.85 -12.48
CA TYR A 225 -1.66 -1.75 -11.99
C TYR A 225 -0.59 -2.06 -13.04
N ASN A 226 -0.99 -2.32 -14.28
CA ASN A 226 -0.05 -2.61 -15.38
C ASN A 226 0.87 -1.42 -15.72
N THR A 227 0.41 -0.20 -15.52
CA THR A 227 1.17 1.03 -15.71
C THR A 227 2.07 1.29 -14.50
N LEU A 228 1.50 1.21 -13.29
CA LEU A 228 2.20 1.40 -12.03
C LEU A 228 3.35 0.40 -11.84
N SER A 229 3.16 -0.86 -12.25
CA SER A 229 4.18 -1.91 -12.11
C SER A 229 5.40 -1.69 -13.00
N LYS A 230 5.27 -0.94 -14.09
CA LYS A 230 6.34 -0.61 -15.03
C LYS A 230 7.02 0.72 -14.72
N ASP A 231 6.44 1.54 -13.84
CA ASP A 231 6.99 2.82 -13.45
C ASP A 231 8.30 2.64 -12.67
N LYS A 232 9.36 3.31 -13.12
CA LYS A 232 10.67 3.28 -12.45
C LYS A 232 10.61 3.84 -11.02
N GLY A 233 9.69 4.75 -10.75
CA GLY A 233 9.43 5.32 -9.44
C GLY A 233 8.75 4.33 -8.50
N LYS A 234 8.20 3.20 -8.98
CA LYS A 234 7.49 2.19 -8.18
C LYS A 234 6.48 2.83 -7.22
N PRO A 235 5.38 3.40 -7.73
CA PRO A 235 4.41 4.17 -6.94
C PRO A 235 3.80 3.41 -5.75
N TYR A 236 3.66 2.09 -5.87
CA TYR A 236 3.06 1.23 -4.83
C TYR A 236 3.99 0.91 -3.64
N VAL A 237 5.26 1.39 -3.67
CA VAL A 237 6.21 1.11 -2.58
C VAL A 237 6.10 2.18 -1.50
N ASN A 238 5.70 1.81 -0.29
CA ASN A 238 5.76 2.69 0.87
C ASN A 238 7.22 2.89 1.31
N ARG A 239 7.84 3.95 0.82
CA ARG A 239 9.25 4.25 1.06
C ARG A 239 9.56 4.71 2.46
N ALA A 240 8.57 5.24 3.15
CA ALA A 240 8.73 5.69 4.52
C ALA A 240 9.08 4.53 5.48
N ILE A 241 8.57 3.32 5.18
CA ILE A 241 8.80 2.12 6.00
C ILE A 241 9.64 1.05 5.31
N SER A 242 9.61 0.98 3.96
CA SER A 242 10.34 -0.07 3.19
C SER A 242 11.55 0.47 2.44
N GLY A 243 11.75 1.80 2.39
CA GLY A 243 12.85 2.42 1.68
C GLY A 243 14.19 2.20 2.38
N LEU A 244 15.21 1.76 1.63
CA LEU A 244 16.58 1.63 2.12
C LEU A 244 17.39 2.84 1.65
N PHE A 245 17.65 3.74 2.57
CA PHE A 245 18.42 4.96 2.31
C PHE A 245 19.70 4.98 3.13
N ALA A 246 20.81 5.41 2.51
CA ALA A 246 22.03 5.65 3.26
C ALA A 246 21.84 6.89 4.16
N PRO A 247 21.97 6.76 5.49
CA PRO A 247 21.67 7.86 6.41
C PRO A 247 22.60 9.06 6.25
N GLY A 248 23.79 8.86 5.72
CA GLY A 248 24.78 9.93 5.52
C GLY A 248 25.09 10.69 6.81
N SER A 249 25.16 12.02 6.72
CA SER A 249 25.52 12.89 7.83
C SER A 249 24.49 12.94 8.97
N THR A 250 23.25 12.50 8.75
CA THR A 250 22.26 12.41 9.85
C THR A 250 22.70 11.41 10.90
N PHE A 251 23.47 10.37 10.53
CA PHE A 251 24.00 9.40 11.48
C PHE A 251 25.10 9.93 12.41
N LYS A 252 25.62 11.14 12.14
CA LYS A 252 26.59 11.81 13.01
C LYS A 252 26.03 12.11 14.40
N MET A 253 24.72 12.29 14.52
CA MET A 253 24.06 12.43 15.83
C MET A 253 24.24 11.19 16.68
N VAL A 254 24.03 10.00 16.10
CA VAL A 254 24.25 8.71 16.78
C VAL A 254 25.71 8.56 17.20
N THR A 255 26.65 8.89 16.30
CA THR A 255 28.09 8.84 16.58
C THR A 255 28.47 9.81 17.68
N GLY A 256 27.94 11.03 17.66
CA GLY A 256 28.20 12.06 18.68
C GLY A 256 27.71 11.64 20.07
N ILE A 257 26.47 11.14 20.15
CA ILE A 257 25.90 10.62 21.40
C ILE A 257 26.78 9.48 21.94
N ALA A 258 27.06 8.49 21.12
CA ALA A 258 27.89 7.35 21.51
C ALA A 258 29.29 7.77 22.01
N ALA A 259 29.93 8.71 21.33
CA ALA A 259 31.26 9.18 21.68
C ALA A 259 31.27 10.00 23.00
N LEU A 260 30.23 10.79 23.25
CA LEU A 260 30.05 11.54 24.51
C LEU A 260 29.76 10.59 25.68
N GLU A 261 28.79 9.70 25.53
CA GLU A 261 28.36 8.78 26.59
C GLU A 261 29.45 7.77 26.97
N THR A 262 30.28 7.34 26.02
CA THR A 262 31.41 6.46 26.31
C THR A 262 32.63 7.20 26.89
N GLY A 263 32.56 8.53 27.02
CA GLY A 263 33.69 9.34 27.44
C GLY A 263 34.84 9.40 26.45
N THR A 264 34.65 8.93 25.21
CA THR A 264 35.65 8.99 24.13
C THR A 264 35.99 10.43 23.77
N ILE A 265 34.97 11.29 23.84
CA ILE A 265 35.08 12.75 23.75
C ILE A 265 34.31 13.40 24.88
N SER A 266 34.63 14.65 25.17
CA SER A 266 33.85 15.56 26.03
C SER A 266 33.28 16.70 25.18
N PRO A 267 32.34 17.52 25.67
CA PRO A 267 31.85 18.69 24.94
C PRO A 267 32.95 19.67 24.54
N THR A 268 34.07 19.70 25.29
CA THR A 268 35.22 20.56 25.04
C THR A 268 36.35 19.91 24.27
N THR A 269 36.24 18.61 23.95
CA THR A 269 37.23 17.91 23.14
C THR A 269 37.27 18.54 21.76
N THR A 270 38.47 18.92 21.31
CA THR A 270 38.67 19.48 19.95
C THR A 270 39.45 18.55 19.08
N TYR A 271 39.16 18.61 17.78
CA TYR A 271 39.91 17.96 16.71
C TYR A 271 40.18 18.95 15.57
N ARG A 272 41.38 18.87 14.96
CA ARG A 272 41.75 19.71 13.82
C ARG A 272 41.42 19.04 12.50
N CYS A 273 40.42 19.55 11.82
CA CYS A 273 40.03 19.12 10.49
C CYS A 273 40.90 19.83 9.43
N THR A 274 41.70 19.08 8.71
CA THR A 274 42.55 19.57 7.60
C THR A 274 41.89 19.40 6.23
N GLY A 275 40.67 18.87 6.17
CA GLY A 275 39.98 18.52 4.93
C GLY A 275 40.17 17.07 4.51
N ILE A 276 41.29 16.47 4.89
CA ILE A 276 41.67 15.09 4.58
C ILE A 276 41.99 14.36 5.88
N TYR A 277 41.52 13.12 6.02
CA TYR A 277 41.81 12.21 7.12
C TYR A 277 42.77 11.13 6.59
N ASP A 278 44.01 11.23 6.97
CA ASP A 278 45.15 10.44 6.48
C ASP A 278 45.72 9.49 7.57
N TYR A 279 44.94 9.17 8.56
CA TYR A 279 45.37 8.27 9.65
C TYR A 279 45.82 6.87 9.13
N TYR A 280 45.14 6.38 8.09
CA TYR A 280 45.46 5.10 7.47
C TYR A 280 46.37 5.30 6.27
N LYS A 281 47.47 4.51 6.18
CA LYS A 281 48.47 4.66 5.13
C LYS A 281 47.95 4.39 3.71
N ASP A 282 46.97 3.46 3.62
CA ASP A 282 46.49 2.93 2.34
C ASP A 282 45.09 3.51 1.95
N MET A 283 44.49 4.31 2.81
CA MET A 283 43.15 4.86 2.60
C MET A 283 43.06 6.27 3.15
N THR A 284 42.53 7.17 2.34
CA THR A 284 42.23 8.54 2.75
C THR A 284 40.73 8.78 2.68
N PHE A 285 40.22 9.49 3.68
CA PHE A 285 38.81 9.95 3.73
C PHE A 285 38.83 11.47 3.75
N SER A 286 37.76 12.11 3.25
CA SER A 286 37.70 13.56 3.17
C SER A 286 36.40 14.13 3.71
N CYS A 287 36.46 15.38 4.13
CA CYS A 287 35.30 16.22 4.25
C CYS A 287 34.70 16.54 2.90
N PHE A 288 33.46 17.07 2.88
CA PHE A 288 32.81 17.50 1.66
C PHE A 288 33.72 18.47 0.86
N ASN A 289 34.00 18.15 -0.38
CA ASN A 289 34.91 18.87 -1.26
C ASN A 289 36.31 19.09 -0.65
N SER A 290 36.77 18.18 0.22
CA SER A 290 38.06 18.28 0.91
C SER A 290 38.27 19.60 1.67
N ARG A 291 37.19 20.25 2.08
CA ARG A 291 37.25 21.54 2.80
C ARG A 291 37.72 21.32 4.22
N ALA A 292 38.76 22.07 4.60
CA ALA A 292 39.27 22.13 5.97
C ALA A 292 38.33 23.01 6.84
N HIS A 293 37.93 22.51 8.02
CA HIS A 293 37.09 23.24 8.96
C HIS A 293 37.90 23.87 10.08
N GLY A 294 39.19 23.51 10.26
CA GLY A 294 40.01 23.96 11.35
C GLY A 294 39.80 23.14 12.62
N THR A 295 40.06 23.77 13.78
CA THR A 295 39.87 23.13 15.08
C THR A 295 38.40 23.25 15.50
N GLU A 296 37.73 22.14 15.82
CA GLU A 296 36.32 22.07 16.09
C GLU A 296 36.02 21.23 17.32
N THR A 297 35.03 21.64 18.07
CA THR A 297 34.34 20.83 19.09
C THR A 297 33.28 19.94 18.42
N VAL A 298 32.64 19.04 19.19
CA VAL A 298 31.55 18.18 18.67
C VAL A 298 30.37 19.02 18.15
N VAL A 299 30.06 20.16 18.80
CA VAL A 299 28.98 21.06 18.39
C VAL A 299 29.28 21.71 17.06
N GLU A 300 30.48 22.26 16.89
CA GLU A 300 30.93 22.88 15.64
C GLU A 300 31.05 21.84 14.51
N ALA A 301 31.51 20.62 14.83
CA ALA A 301 31.61 19.51 13.88
C ALA A 301 30.22 19.04 13.39
N LEU A 302 29.18 19.03 14.26
CA LEU A 302 27.79 18.77 13.85
C LEU A 302 27.28 19.92 12.98
N GLN A 303 27.46 21.18 13.41
CA GLN A 303 27.01 22.35 12.68
C GLN A 303 27.56 22.41 11.24
N LYS A 304 28.84 22.12 11.08
CA LYS A 304 29.55 22.15 9.78
C LYS A 304 29.54 20.81 9.06
N SER A 305 28.93 19.78 9.68
CA SER A 305 28.92 18.41 9.16
C SER A 305 30.32 17.85 8.86
N CYS A 306 31.27 18.06 9.76
CA CYS A 306 32.65 17.65 9.61
C CYS A 306 32.79 16.11 9.62
N ASN A 307 33.18 15.49 8.52
CA ASN A 307 33.38 14.05 8.45
C ASN A 307 34.58 13.60 9.31
N ILE A 308 35.65 14.37 9.27
CA ILE A 308 36.95 14.01 9.88
C ILE A 308 36.82 13.89 11.41
N PHE A 309 36.09 14.83 12.05
CA PHE A 309 35.81 14.75 13.47
C PHE A 309 35.17 13.42 13.85
N PHE A 310 34.14 13.04 13.11
CA PHE A 310 33.38 11.81 13.40
C PHE A 310 34.13 10.53 13.01
N PHE A 311 34.97 10.56 11.97
CA PHE A 311 35.85 9.43 11.66
C PHE A 311 36.85 9.16 12.81
N ASP A 312 37.45 10.22 13.37
CA ASP A 312 38.34 10.10 14.49
C ASP A 312 37.63 9.64 15.77
N ALA A 313 36.42 10.17 16.03
CA ALA A 313 35.59 9.77 17.15
C ALA A 313 35.26 8.26 17.11
N ILE A 314 34.78 7.75 15.97
CA ILE A 314 34.50 6.29 15.80
C ILE A 314 35.77 5.46 15.95
N ARG A 315 36.86 5.88 15.34
CA ARG A 315 38.15 5.17 15.45
C ARG A 315 38.61 5.01 16.91
N ARG A 316 38.49 6.07 17.70
CA ARG A 316 38.87 6.05 19.13
C ARG A 316 37.90 5.23 19.97
N MET A 317 36.61 5.35 19.72
CA MET A 317 35.56 4.65 20.45
C MET A 317 35.57 3.15 20.15
N GLY A 318 35.82 2.79 18.90
CA GLY A 318 35.75 1.43 18.39
C GLY A 318 34.35 0.99 17.97
N ILE A 319 34.30 0.05 17.03
CA ILE A 319 33.04 -0.37 16.37
C ILE A 319 32.04 -0.99 17.34
N SER A 320 32.51 -1.74 18.35
CA SER A 320 31.63 -2.43 19.30
C SER A 320 30.78 -1.46 20.12
N LYS A 321 31.39 -0.36 20.58
CA LYS A 321 30.67 0.69 21.32
C LYS A 321 29.71 1.45 20.40
N PHE A 322 30.13 1.78 19.20
CA PHE A 322 29.30 2.39 18.19
C PHE A 322 28.03 1.55 17.90
N GLU A 323 28.21 0.24 17.71
CA GLU A 323 27.11 -0.71 17.49
C GLU A 323 26.16 -0.80 18.69
N GLU A 324 26.72 -0.83 19.92
CA GLU A 324 25.94 -0.88 21.16
C GLU A 324 24.98 0.32 21.24
N TYR A 325 25.50 1.53 21.06
CA TYR A 325 24.68 2.76 21.10
C TYR A 325 23.70 2.86 19.91
N GLY A 326 24.10 2.39 18.72
CA GLY A 326 23.19 2.28 17.61
C GLY A 326 21.96 1.40 17.94
N LYS A 327 22.19 0.25 18.56
CA LYS A 327 21.13 -0.66 19.02
C LYS A 327 20.26 -0.06 20.14
N MET A 328 20.88 0.67 21.08
CA MET A 328 20.15 1.37 22.14
C MET A 328 19.21 2.46 21.58
N LEU A 329 19.60 3.13 20.50
CA LEU A 329 18.80 4.11 19.79
C LEU A 329 17.80 3.49 18.80
N GLY A 330 17.63 2.15 18.80
CA GLY A 330 16.60 1.44 18.04
C GLY A 330 17.03 0.98 16.65
N PHE A 331 18.25 1.26 16.20
CA PHE A 331 18.73 0.80 14.90
C PHE A 331 18.88 -0.73 14.85
N GLY A 332 18.57 -1.33 13.72
CA GLY A 332 18.65 -2.78 13.53
C GLY A 332 17.49 -3.57 14.10
N LYS A 333 16.41 -2.93 14.51
CA LYS A 333 15.15 -3.55 14.95
C LYS A 333 13.98 -3.04 14.12
N LYS A 334 12.97 -3.89 13.94
CA LYS A 334 11.69 -3.45 13.38
C LYS A 334 11.04 -2.42 14.32
N THR A 335 10.42 -1.40 13.74
CA THR A 335 9.72 -0.35 14.49
C THR A 335 8.34 -0.78 14.98
N GLY A 336 7.75 -1.83 14.40
CA GLY A 336 6.39 -2.28 14.66
C GLY A 336 5.36 -1.62 13.74
N ILE A 337 5.80 -0.85 12.77
CA ILE A 337 4.95 -0.36 11.66
C ILE A 337 5.07 -1.41 10.54
N ASP A 338 3.94 -1.97 10.14
CA ASP A 338 3.85 -2.99 9.09
C ASP A 338 3.34 -2.40 7.77
#